data_1be41520d85c2877990acb8094f3ecee
#
_entry.id   1be41520d85c2877990acb8094f3ecee
#
_cell.length_a   1.000
_cell.length_b   1.000
_cell.length_c   1.000
_cell.angle_alpha   90.00
_cell.angle_beta   90.00
_cell.angle_gamma   90.00
#
_symmetry.space_group_name_H-M   'P 1'
#
loop_
_entity.id
_entity.type
_entity.pdbx_description
1 polymer ?
#
loop_
_entity_poly.entity_id
_entity_poly.type
_entity_poly.pdbx_seq_one_letter_code
_entity_poly.pdbx_strand_id
1 'polypeptide(L)'
;MKFKSRNLQELGDLVCGNLGSDGAEPGHELGYFPYRSSMYISQFFEELDTEYRHDGSTRNRWVASVIEQMLAAPHDGPTHPPEVFCRLIDQLMDRSDAENEGPDRPNALRQLNEVLAREGFEAFYGEDRHCYLRHIGSQTVTLLAANPHRPLTPAETRRRADLAAYLDQCSEDELIEEVLLPLFRQLGFHRITAAGHKDKALEYGKDVWMRYTLPTQHMLYFGIQAKRGKIDASGVTRSGNANEAESVPHG
;
A
#
# COMPACT_ATOMS: atom_id res chain seq x y z
N MET A 1 -16.65 -15.24 0.35
CA MET A 1 -17.31 -15.07 1.67
C MET A 1 -18.64 -14.33 1.47
N LYS A 2 -19.64 -14.52 2.34
CA LYS A 2 -20.95 -13.86 2.15
C LYS A 2 -21.45 -13.32 3.49
N PHE A 3 -21.65 -12.00 3.56
CA PHE A 3 -22.24 -11.30 4.67
C PHE A 3 -23.75 -11.09 4.45
N LYS A 4 -24.49 -10.86 5.52
CA LYS A 4 -25.92 -10.55 5.43
C LYS A 4 -26.12 -9.14 4.84
N SER A 5 -27.10 -8.98 3.95
CA SER A 5 -27.38 -7.70 3.27
C SER A 5 -27.55 -6.51 4.22
N ARG A 6 -28.15 -6.72 5.39
CA ARG A 6 -28.27 -5.69 6.42
C ARG A 6 -26.90 -5.20 6.89
N ASN A 7 -25.96 -6.12 7.18
CA ASN A 7 -24.63 -5.78 7.66
C ASN A 7 -23.80 -5.11 6.56
N LEU A 8 -23.99 -5.51 5.29
CA LEU A 8 -23.38 -4.83 4.15
C LEU A 8 -23.88 -3.37 4.03
N GLN A 9 -25.17 -3.12 4.28
CA GLN A 9 -25.73 -1.76 4.27
C GLN A 9 -25.13 -0.92 5.41
N GLU A 10 -25.05 -1.46 6.62
CA GLU A 10 -24.47 -0.77 7.77
C GLU A 10 -22.97 -0.47 7.52
N LEU A 11 -22.19 -1.40 6.94
CA LEU A 11 -20.82 -1.13 6.50
C LEU A 11 -20.76 -0.03 5.43
N GLY A 12 -21.71 -0.03 4.49
CA GLY A 12 -21.86 1.03 3.49
C GLY A 12 -22.12 2.39 4.11
N ASP A 13 -22.92 2.45 5.18
CA ASP A 13 -23.17 3.67 5.93
C ASP A 13 -21.92 4.18 6.65
N LEU A 14 -21.11 3.29 7.26
CA LEU A 14 -19.83 3.64 7.86
C LEU A 14 -18.87 4.23 6.83
N VAL A 15 -18.71 3.58 5.67
CA VAL A 15 -17.84 4.07 4.59
C VAL A 15 -18.30 5.42 4.07
N CYS A 16 -19.62 5.65 3.99
CA CYS A 16 -20.18 6.94 3.54
C CYS A 16 -20.14 8.04 4.60
N GLY A 17 -19.90 7.70 5.87
CA GLY A 17 -20.03 8.64 7.00
C GLY A 17 -21.48 9.06 7.25
N ASN A 18 -22.45 8.18 7.00
CA ASN A 18 -23.89 8.49 7.12
C ASN A 18 -24.42 8.30 8.56
N LEU A 19 -23.67 7.68 9.47
CA LEU A 19 -24.13 7.43 10.83
C LEU A 19 -24.09 8.72 11.64
N GLY A 20 -25.25 9.21 11.99
CA GLY A 20 -25.48 10.46 12.72
C GLY A 20 -26.65 11.29 12.21
N SER A 21 -27.31 10.93 11.08
CA SER A 21 -28.29 11.80 10.43
C SER A 21 -29.74 11.28 10.33
N ASP A 22 -30.05 10.07 10.74
CA ASP A 22 -31.45 9.59 10.67
C ASP A 22 -32.15 9.66 12.01
N GLY A 23 -32.83 10.80 12.25
CA GLY A 23 -33.90 10.92 13.24
C GLY A 23 -33.50 11.14 14.69
N ALA A 24 -32.24 11.39 14.99
CA ALA A 24 -31.82 11.78 16.32
C ALA A 24 -32.24 13.24 16.61
N GLU A 25 -32.78 13.49 17.80
CA GLU A 25 -33.03 14.84 18.35
C GLU A 25 -31.76 15.70 18.17
N PRO A 26 -31.89 17.00 17.92
CA PRO A 26 -30.70 17.87 17.77
C PRO A 26 -29.85 17.83 19.04
N GLY A 27 -28.75 17.08 19.01
CA GLY A 27 -27.77 16.98 20.12
C GLY A 27 -27.15 15.63 20.39
N HIS A 28 -27.49 14.56 19.70
CA HIS A 28 -26.94 13.23 19.97
C HIS A 28 -26.62 12.43 18.71
N GLU A 29 -25.40 12.20 18.54
CA GLU A 29 -24.52 11.28 17.84
C GLU A 29 -23.63 11.99 16.84
N LEU A 30 -22.46 12.37 17.34
CA LEU A 30 -21.33 12.77 16.51
C LEU A 30 -20.93 11.58 15.62
N GLY A 31 -20.87 11.79 14.31
CA GLY A 31 -20.31 10.81 13.39
C GLY A 31 -18.82 10.63 13.70
N TYR A 32 -18.35 9.38 13.70
CA TYR A 32 -16.93 9.05 13.92
C TYR A 32 -16.22 8.68 12.61
N PHE A 33 -16.94 8.70 11.50
CA PHE A 33 -16.43 8.47 10.15
C PHE A 33 -16.64 9.71 9.30
N PRO A 34 -15.64 10.14 8.51
CA PRO A 34 -15.76 11.33 7.69
C PRO A 34 -16.84 11.14 6.62
N TYR A 35 -17.62 12.19 6.41
CA TYR A 35 -18.61 12.21 5.32
C TYR A 35 -17.92 12.16 3.97
N ARG A 36 -18.26 11.17 3.15
CA ARG A 36 -17.75 11.01 1.78
C ARG A 36 -18.83 11.24 0.75
N SER A 37 -18.68 12.29 -0.07
CA SER A 37 -19.51 12.49 -1.26
C SER A 37 -19.23 11.40 -2.30
N SER A 38 -20.03 11.32 -3.37
CA SER A 38 -19.81 10.34 -4.46
C SER A 38 -18.39 10.40 -5.06
N MET A 39 -17.82 11.60 -5.17
CA MET A 39 -16.44 11.79 -5.63
C MET A 39 -15.43 11.23 -4.62
N TYR A 40 -15.58 11.55 -3.36
CA TYR A 40 -14.68 11.05 -2.30
C TYR A 40 -14.82 9.55 -2.06
N ILE A 41 -16.01 8.96 -2.28
CA ILE A 41 -16.18 7.51 -2.28
C ILE A 41 -15.36 6.88 -3.42
N SER A 42 -15.43 7.43 -4.63
CA SER A 42 -14.61 6.94 -5.75
C SER A 42 -13.12 7.04 -5.46
N GLN A 43 -12.67 8.16 -4.88
CA GLN A 43 -11.29 8.34 -4.45
C GLN A 43 -10.88 7.33 -3.38
N PHE A 44 -11.72 7.11 -2.37
CA PHE A 44 -11.48 6.12 -1.31
C PHE A 44 -11.23 4.71 -1.86
N PHE A 45 -12.02 4.28 -2.86
CA PHE A 45 -11.82 3.00 -3.52
C PHE A 45 -10.62 2.99 -4.49
N GLU A 46 -10.28 4.12 -5.09
CA GLU A 46 -9.08 4.25 -5.92
C GLU A 46 -7.80 4.12 -5.09
N GLU A 47 -7.77 4.68 -3.88
CA GLU A 47 -6.67 4.54 -2.91
C GLU A 47 -6.46 3.10 -2.45
N LEU A 48 -7.50 2.25 -2.51
CA LEU A 48 -7.42 0.80 -2.29
C LEU A 48 -6.88 0.02 -3.49
N ASP A 49 -6.39 0.69 -4.54
CA ASP A 49 -5.97 0.07 -5.80
C ASP A 49 -7.08 -0.72 -6.49
N THR A 50 -8.32 -0.25 -6.39
CA THR A 50 -9.48 -0.86 -7.05
C THR A 50 -9.99 0.02 -8.18
N GLU A 51 -10.79 -0.56 -9.08
CA GLU A 51 -11.39 0.17 -10.20
C GLU A 51 -12.83 0.62 -9.93
N TYR A 52 -13.30 0.48 -8.68
CA TYR A 52 -14.65 0.85 -8.32
C TYR A 52 -14.84 2.37 -8.35
N ARG A 53 -15.77 2.82 -9.19
CA ARG A 53 -16.15 4.23 -9.29
C ARG A 53 -17.64 4.37 -9.10
N HIS A 54 -18.04 5.29 -8.26
CA HIS A 54 -19.46 5.53 -7.95
C HIS A 54 -20.23 5.94 -9.20
N ASP A 55 -21.34 5.26 -9.48
CA ASP A 55 -22.15 5.39 -10.70
C ASP A 55 -23.26 6.42 -10.62
N GLY A 56 -23.34 7.20 -9.52
CA GLY A 56 -24.40 8.18 -9.27
C GLY A 56 -25.64 7.63 -8.57
N SER A 57 -25.67 6.33 -8.26
CA SER A 57 -26.74 5.71 -7.49
C SER A 57 -26.71 6.09 -6.00
N THR A 58 -27.56 5.48 -5.17
CA THR A 58 -27.56 5.73 -3.72
C THR A 58 -26.23 5.25 -3.11
N ARG A 59 -25.47 6.17 -2.51
CA ARG A 59 -24.10 5.96 -2.05
C ARG A 59 -23.90 4.70 -1.21
N ASN A 60 -24.63 4.56 -0.10
CA ASN A 60 -24.46 3.41 0.80
C ASN A 60 -24.86 2.08 0.15
N ARG A 61 -25.89 2.07 -0.71
CA ARG A 61 -26.28 0.86 -1.45
C ARG A 61 -25.21 0.46 -2.46
N TRP A 62 -24.64 1.44 -3.15
CA TRP A 62 -23.55 1.20 -4.07
C TRP A 62 -22.31 0.64 -3.32
N VAL A 63 -21.92 1.28 -2.21
CA VAL A 63 -20.81 0.79 -1.36
C VAL A 63 -21.09 -0.62 -0.86
N ALA A 64 -22.30 -0.91 -0.38
CA ALA A 64 -22.69 -2.26 0.04
C ALA A 64 -22.51 -3.30 -1.07
N SER A 65 -22.88 -2.94 -2.33
CA SER A 65 -22.68 -3.84 -3.48
C SER A 65 -21.21 -4.04 -3.83
N VAL A 66 -20.38 -3.03 -3.66
CA VAL A 66 -18.91 -3.13 -3.85
C VAL A 66 -18.29 -4.01 -2.77
N ILE A 67 -18.68 -3.83 -1.51
CA ILE A 67 -18.21 -4.69 -0.41
C ILE A 67 -18.62 -6.16 -0.66
N GLU A 68 -19.83 -6.42 -1.14
CA GLU A 68 -20.26 -7.77 -1.51
C GLU A 68 -19.38 -8.39 -2.59
N GLN A 69 -18.99 -7.60 -3.61
CA GLN A 69 -18.06 -8.04 -4.65
C GLN A 69 -16.64 -8.30 -4.09
N MET A 70 -16.15 -7.44 -3.19
CA MET A 70 -14.86 -7.64 -2.52
C MET A 70 -14.86 -8.93 -1.70
N LEU A 71 -15.94 -9.23 -0.98
CA LEU A 71 -16.08 -10.45 -0.20
C LEU A 71 -16.19 -11.72 -1.06
N ALA A 72 -16.56 -11.59 -2.32
CA ALA A 72 -16.57 -12.68 -3.28
C ALA A 72 -15.18 -12.98 -3.90
N ALA A 73 -14.18 -12.12 -3.66
CA ALA A 73 -12.81 -12.36 -4.11
C ALA A 73 -12.21 -13.64 -3.51
N PRO A 74 -11.16 -14.22 -4.13
CA PRO A 74 -10.47 -15.40 -3.59
C PRO A 74 -10.00 -15.19 -2.15
N HIS A 75 -10.17 -16.22 -1.30
CA HIS A 75 -9.79 -16.20 0.12
C HIS A 75 -9.57 -17.63 0.66
N ASP A 76 -8.82 -17.75 1.72
CA ASP A 76 -8.38 -19.02 2.31
C ASP A 76 -9.40 -19.61 3.31
N GLY A 77 -10.67 -19.67 2.91
CA GLY A 77 -11.74 -20.25 3.70
C GLY A 77 -12.53 -19.25 4.56
N PRO A 78 -13.48 -19.73 5.37
CA PRO A 78 -14.48 -18.87 6.03
C PRO A 78 -13.91 -17.99 7.16
N THR A 79 -12.71 -18.29 7.65
CA THR A 79 -12.06 -17.55 8.75
C THR A 79 -11.08 -16.48 8.27
N HIS A 80 -10.79 -16.44 6.96
CA HIS A 80 -9.86 -15.49 6.35
C HIS A 80 -10.61 -14.64 5.32
N PRO A 81 -11.01 -13.41 5.65
CA PRO A 81 -11.61 -12.51 4.67
C PRO A 81 -10.65 -12.23 3.50
N PRO A 82 -11.19 -11.95 2.31
CA PRO A 82 -10.37 -11.53 1.18
C PRO A 82 -9.48 -10.33 1.53
N GLU A 83 -8.23 -10.32 1.06
CA GLU A 83 -7.27 -9.26 1.33
C GLU A 83 -7.82 -7.86 1.01
N VAL A 84 -8.52 -7.72 -0.12
CA VAL A 84 -9.11 -6.44 -0.53
C VAL A 84 -10.13 -5.93 0.48
N PHE A 85 -10.88 -6.80 1.15
CA PHE A 85 -11.79 -6.42 2.22
C PHE A 85 -11.02 -6.02 3.49
N CYS A 86 -9.95 -6.73 3.83
CA CYS A 86 -9.10 -6.36 4.96
C CYS A 86 -8.46 -4.98 4.76
N ARG A 87 -8.00 -4.67 3.55
CA ARG A 87 -7.47 -3.35 3.17
C ARG A 87 -8.54 -2.26 3.27
N LEU A 88 -9.77 -2.55 2.87
CA LEU A 88 -10.89 -1.62 3.06
C LEU A 88 -11.10 -1.28 4.54
N ILE A 89 -11.04 -2.27 5.42
CA ILE A 89 -11.19 -2.03 6.87
C ILE A 89 -10.02 -1.22 7.42
N ASP A 90 -8.79 -1.52 7.03
CA ASP A 90 -7.60 -0.76 7.44
C ASP A 90 -7.70 0.70 6.98
N GLN A 91 -8.05 0.94 5.71
CA GLN A 91 -8.26 2.29 5.18
C GLN A 91 -9.42 3.03 5.86
N LEU A 92 -10.54 2.34 6.12
CA LEU A 92 -11.70 2.92 6.82
C LEU A 92 -11.33 3.36 8.24
N MET A 93 -10.38 2.65 8.85
CA MET A 93 -9.89 2.89 10.20
C MET A 93 -8.58 3.66 10.23
N ASP A 94 -8.16 4.31 9.14
CA ASP A 94 -6.99 5.18 9.15
C ASP A 94 -7.12 6.24 10.24
N ARG A 95 -6.06 6.41 11.01
CA ARG A 95 -6.02 7.34 12.16
C ARG A 95 -6.09 8.80 11.74
N SER A 96 -5.70 9.12 10.51
CA SER A 96 -5.82 10.46 9.94
C SER A 96 -7.28 10.89 9.72
N ASP A 97 -8.17 9.92 9.58
CA ASP A 97 -9.61 10.10 9.39
C ASP A 97 -10.41 10.18 10.71
N ALA A 98 -9.73 10.41 11.84
CA ALA A 98 -10.40 10.50 13.14
C ALA A 98 -11.34 11.72 13.20
N GLU A 99 -12.63 11.46 13.24
CA GLU A 99 -13.68 12.46 13.41
C GLU A 99 -14.20 12.42 14.86
N ASN A 100 -14.27 13.59 15.51
CA ASN A 100 -14.85 13.77 16.86
C ASN A 100 -14.25 12.88 17.98
N GLU A 101 -13.07 12.31 17.76
CA GLU A 101 -12.37 11.45 18.71
C GLU A 101 -10.84 11.50 18.50
N GLY A 102 -10.10 10.88 19.40
CA GLY A 102 -8.64 10.78 19.28
C GLY A 102 -8.18 9.80 18.18
N PRO A 103 -6.88 9.78 17.85
CA PRO A 103 -6.33 9.01 16.74
C PRO A 103 -6.46 7.48 16.92
N ASP A 104 -6.70 6.99 18.13
CA ASP A 104 -6.96 5.57 18.37
C ASP A 104 -8.41 5.15 18.05
N ARG A 105 -9.27 6.10 17.69
CA ARG A 105 -10.62 5.92 17.16
C ARG A 105 -11.47 4.88 17.92
N PRO A 106 -11.60 4.95 19.25
CA PRO A 106 -12.26 3.90 20.04
C PRO A 106 -13.76 3.77 19.76
N ASN A 107 -14.42 4.87 19.44
CA ASN A 107 -15.85 4.86 19.12
C ASN A 107 -16.12 4.38 17.70
N ALA A 108 -15.32 4.81 16.72
CA ALA A 108 -15.37 4.27 15.36
C ALA A 108 -15.12 2.76 15.36
N LEU A 109 -14.09 2.32 16.10
CA LEU A 109 -13.76 0.91 16.24
C LEU A 109 -14.92 0.11 16.87
N ARG A 110 -15.56 0.65 17.89
CA ARG A 110 -16.74 0.04 18.52
C ARG A 110 -17.90 -0.10 17.53
N GLN A 111 -18.25 0.98 16.80
CA GLN A 111 -19.31 0.94 15.79
C GLN A 111 -19.04 -0.07 14.68
N LEU A 112 -17.81 -0.11 14.18
CA LEU A 112 -17.38 -1.09 13.19
C LEU A 112 -17.54 -2.52 13.72
N ASN A 113 -17.09 -2.77 14.96
CA ASN A 113 -17.15 -4.09 15.59
C ASN A 113 -18.57 -4.54 15.89
N GLU A 114 -19.52 -3.65 16.14
CA GLU A 114 -20.95 -4.00 16.26
C GLU A 114 -21.49 -4.66 15.00
N VAL A 115 -21.01 -4.26 13.83
CA VAL A 115 -21.40 -4.85 12.54
C VAL A 115 -20.61 -6.13 12.26
N LEU A 116 -19.28 -6.07 12.40
CA LEU A 116 -18.39 -7.18 12.08
C LEU A 116 -18.63 -8.41 12.98
N ALA A 117 -18.94 -8.20 14.26
CA ALA A 117 -19.19 -9.29 15.21
C ALA A 117 -20.38 -10.18 14.80
N ARG A 118 -21.37 -9.61 14.12
CA ARG A 118 -22.52 -10.38 13.60
C ARG A 118 -22.14 -11.32 12.46
N GLU A 119 -21.00 -11.09 11.84
CA GLU A 119 -20.42 -11.92 10.78
C GLU A 119 -19.22 -12.76 11.28
N GLY A 120 -18.94 -12.72 12.60
CA GLY A 120 -17.91 -13.51 13.25
C GLY A 120 -16.51 -12.90 13.22
N PHE A 121 -16.40 -11.60 12.95
CA PHE A 121 -15.12 -10.89 12.90
C PHE A 121 -15.04 -9.73 13.90
N GLU A 122 -13.82 -9.37 14.24
CA GLU A 122 -13.47 -8.25 15.09
C GLU A 122 -12.29 -7.48 14.47
N ALA A 123 -12.42 -6.16 14.38
CA ALA A 123 -11.35 -5.26 14.01
C ALA A 123 -10.57 -4.80 15.24
N PHE A 124 -9.26 -4.66 15.13
CA PHE A 124 -8.39 -4.16 16.19
C PHE A 124 -7.13 -3.51 15.61
N TYR A 125 -6.54 -2.57 16.32
CA TYR A 125 -5.26 -1.98 15.94
C TYR A 125 -4.09 -2.84 16.39
N GLY A 126 -3.15 -3.10 15.46
CA GLY A 126 -1.85 -3.67 15.74
C GLY A 126 -0.87 -2.65 16.35
N GLU A 127 0.29 -3.14 16.78
CA GLU A 127 1.38 -2.28 17.29
C GLU A 127 1.93 -1.33 16.22
N ASP A 128 1.85 -1.73 14.96
CA ASP A 128 2.24 -0.96 13.75
C ASP A 128 1.21 0.10 13.36
N ARG A 129 0.12 0.23 14.13
CA ARG A 129 -0.97 1.19 13.94
C ARG A 129 -1.93 0.89 12.78
N HIS A 130 -1.79 -0.25 12.11
CA HIS A 130 -2.75 -0.75 11.14
C HIS A 130 -3.93 -1.42 11.81
N CYS A 131 -5.10 -1.39 11.15
CA CYS A 131 -6.31 -2.05 11.63
C CYS A 131 -6.44 -3.43 10.97
N TYR A 132 -6.44 -4.47 11.78
CA TYR A 132 -6.52 -5.86 11.37
C TYR A 132 -7.88 -6.47 11.66
N LEU A 133 -8.23 -7.52 10.92
CA LEU A 133 -9.39 -8.36 11.20
C LEU A 133 -8.98 -9.68 11.86
N ARG A 134 -9.71 -10.05 12.90
CA ARG A 134 -9.60 -11.33 13.58
C ARG A 134 -10.92 -12.08 13.51
N HIS A 135 -10.89 -13.36 13.17
CA HIS A 135 -12.07 -14.22 13.28
C HIS A 135 -12.30 -14.62 14.72
N ILE A 136 -13.47 -14.26 15.30
CA ILE A 136 -13.76 -14.40 16.74
C ILE A 136 -13.67 -15.86 17.18
N GLY A 137 -14.22 -16.79 16.40
CA GLY A 137 -14.28 -18.21 16.78
C GLY A 137 -12.94 -18.95 16.78
N SER A 138 -12.08 -18.67 15.78
CA SER A 138 -10.77 -19.33 15.64
C SER A 138 -9.59 -18.50 16.14
N GLN A 139 -9.82 -17.23 16.51
CA GLN A 139 -8.79 -16.25 16.85
C GLN A 139 -7.76 -16.04 15.73
N THR A 140 -8.09 -16.43 14.51
CA THR A 140 -7.23 -16.26 13.34
C THR A 140 -7.21 -14.79 12.94
N VAL A 141 -6.02 -14.20 12.85
CA VAL A 141 -5.79 -12.83 12.38
C VAL A 141 -5.45 -12.89 10.91
N THR A 142 -6.18 -12.12 10.10
CA THR A 142 -5.80 -11.90 8.70
C THR A 142 -4.82 -10.74 8.67
N LEU A 143 -3.55 -11.04 8.44
CA LEU A 143 -2.51 -10.03 8.31
C LEU A 143 -2.62 -9.38 6.93
N LEU A 144 -2.52 -8.06 6.91
CA LEU A 144 -2.31 -7.28 5.66
C LEU A 144 -0.85 -7.42 5.18
N ALA A 145 -0.23 -8.55 5.47
CA ALA A 145 1.13 -8.77 5.03
C ALA A 145 1.14 -8.59 3.51
N ALA A 146 2.03 -7.74 3.04
CA ALA A 146 2.41 -7.72 1.66
C ALA A 146 2.90 -9.12 1.29
N ASN A 147 1.96 -9.99 0.90
CA ASN A 147 2.32 -11.30 0.38
C ASN A 147 2.96 -11.03 -0.99
N PRO A 148 4.30 -11.14 -1.13
CA PRO A 148 4.98 -10.86 -2.40
C PRO A 148 4.51 -11.80 -3.51
N HIS A 149 3.81 -12.87 -3.16
CA HIS A 149 3.31 -13.89 -4.07
C HIS A 149 1.79 -13.82 -4.31
N ARG A 150 1.09 -12.83 -3.73
CA ARG A 150 -0.33 -12.67 -4.03
C ARG A 150 -0.54 -12.33 -5.51
N PRO A 151 -1.62 -12.81 -6.13
CA PRO A 151 -2.00 -12.36 -7.46
C PRO A 151 -2.20 -10.83 -7.47
N LEU A 152 -1.66 -10.17 -8.50
CA LEU A 152 -1.88 -8.75 -8.69
C LEU A 152 -3.37 -8.48 -8.99
N THR A 153 -3.90 -7.41 -8.43
CA THR A 153 -5.22 -6.89 -8.81
C THR A 153 -5.21 -6.44 -10.29
N PRO A 154 -6.36 -6.30 -10.94
CA PRO A 154 -6.43 -5.76 -12.30
C PRO A 154 -5.76 -4.38 -12.44
N ALA A 155 -5.91 -3.50 -11.45
CA ALA A 155 -5.27 -2.19 -11.43
C ALA A 155 -3.75 -2.29 -11.35
N GLU A 156 -3.23 -3.12 -10.43
CA GLU A 156 -1.78 -3.39 -10.32
C GLU A 156 -1.22 -4.06 -11.58
N THR A 157 -1.98 -4.95 -12.20
CA THR A 157 -1.58 -5.57 -13.46
C THR A 157 -1.43 -4.53 -14.58
N ARG A 158 -2.37 -3.57 -14.68
CA ARG A 158 -2.25 -2.46 -15.63
C ARG A 158 -1.06 -1.58 -15.30
N ARG A 159 -0.93 -1.10 -14.06
CA ARG A 159 0.23 -0.30 -13.62
C ARG A 159 1.56 -0.99 -13.91
N ARG A 160 1.62 -2.30 -13.68
CA ARG A 160 2.79 -3.11 -14.03
C ARG A 160 3.06 -3.10 -15.53
N ALA A 161 2.03 -3.23 -16.37
CA ALA A 161 2.18 -3.19 -17.82
C ALA A 161 2.63 -1.80 -18.29
N ASP A 162 2.03 -0.72 -17.75
CA ASP A 162 2.40 0.67 -18.06
C ASP A 162 3.83 0.96 -17.62
N LEU A 163 4.23 0.53 -16.42
CA LEU A 163 5.60 0.67 -15.93
C LEU A 163 6.59 -0.13 -16.80
N ALA A 164 6.25 -1.37 -17.18
CA ALA A 164 7.09 -2.17 -18.06
C ALA A 164 7.28 -1.48 -19.42
N ALA A 165 6.21 -0.96 -20.01
CA ALA A 165 6.28 -0.22 -21.27
C ALA A 165 7.14 1.06 -21.14
N TYR A 166 7.04 1.78 -20.01
CA TYR A 166 7.89 2.92 -19.73
C TYR A 166 9.37 2.52 -19.61
N LEU A 167 9.66 1.46 -18.84
CA LEU A 167 11.03 0.96 -18.65
C LEU A 167 11.68 0.48 -19.95
N ASP A 168 10.88 -0.07 -20.88
CA ASP A 168 11.36 -0.47 -22.20
C ASP A 168 11.74 0.71 -23.11
N GLN A 169 11.18 1.89 -22.85
CA GLN A 169 11.33 3.08 -23.70
C GLN A 169 12.25 4.15 -23.08
N CYS A 170 12.32 4.24 -21.75
CA CYS A 170 13.08 5.26 -21.05
C CYS A 170 14.59 5.16 -21.34
N SER A 171 15.27 6.29 -21.32
CA SER A 171 16.73 6.34 -21.33
C SER A 171 17.34 5.87 -20.00
N GLU A 172 18.64 5.62 -19.96
CA GLU A 172 19.35 5.27 -18.72
C GLU A 172 19.27 6.39 -17.68
N ASP A 173 19.30 7.65 -18.13
CA ASP A 173 19.19 8.81 -17.26
C ASP A 173 17.79 8.94 -16.64
N GLU A 174 16.74 8.77 -17.45
CA GLU A 174 15.35 8.76 -16.97
C GLU A 174 15.11 7.58 -15.99
N LEU A 175 15.65 6.39 -16.29
CA LEU A 175 15.58 5.26 -15.38
C LEU A 175 16.20 5.60 -14.01
N ILE A 176 17.36 6.25 -14.01
CA ILE A 176 18.06 6.61 -12.77
C ILE A 176 17.27 7.69 -12.01
N GLU A 177 16.95 8.80 -12.66
CA GLU A 177 16.41 9.98 -11.97
C GLU A 177 14.92 9.82 -11.61
N GLU A 178 14.11 9.19 -12.45
CA GLU A 178 12.67 9.11 -12.26
C GLU A 178 12.20 7.81 -11.59
N VAL A 179 12.98 6.74 -11.67
CA VAL A 179 12.59 5.44 -11.10
C VAL A 179 13.49 5.04 -9.94
N LEU A 180 14.81 4.87 -10.19
CA LEU A 180 15.70 4.27 -9.20
C LEU A 180 15.95 5.19 -8.01
N LEU A 181 16.22 6.48 -8.23
CA LEU A 181 16.49 7.41 -7.13
C LEU A 181 15.27 7.62 -6.21
N PRO A 182 14.04 7.83 -6.70
CA PRO A 182 12.86 7.88 -5.85
C PRO A 182 12.64 6.58 -5.06
N LEU A 183 12.77 5.42 -5.72
CA LEU A 183 12.64 4.11 -5.07
C LEU A 183 13.67 3.92 -3.95
N PHE A 184 14.94 4.18 -4.21
CA PHE A 184 15.99 4.04 -3.19
C PHE A 184 15.83 5.02 -2.03
N ARG A 185 15.34 6.25 -2.29
CA ARG A 185 15.01 7.20 -1.22
C ARG A 185 13.90 6.68 -0.31
N GLN A 186 12.85 6.10 -0.87
CA GLN A 186 11.79 5.47 -0.08
C GLN A 186 12.30 4.29 0.76
N LEU A 187 13.31 3.56 0.26
CA LEU A 187 13.98 2.49 0.98
C LEU A 187 15.02 2.98 2.00
N GLY A 188 15.15 4.29 2.21
CA GLY A 188 16.06 4.87 3.20
C GLY A 188 17.51 5.08 2.73
N PHE A 189 17.75 4.96 1.41
CA PHE A 189 19.06 5.29 0.85
C PHE A 189 19.22 6.79 0.65
N HIS A 190 20.41 7.28 0.87
CA HIS A 190 20.78 8.68 0.62
C HIS A 190 21.79 8.76 -0.53
N ARG A 191 21.49 9.59 -1.51
CA ARG A 191 22.42 9.88 -2.60
C ARG A 191 23.63 10.65 -2.09
N ILE A 192 24.84 10.22 -2.47
CA ILE A 192 26.10 10.88 -2.09
C ILE A 192 26.55 11.84 -3.17
N THR A 193 26.53 11.39 -4.43
CA THR A 193 26.91 12.21 -5.59
C THR A 193 25.83 12.18 -6.65
N ALA A 194 25.63 13.33 -7.32
CA ALA A 194 25.09 13.34 -8.66
C ALA A 194 26.27 12.93 -9.57
N ALA A 195 26.22 11.73 -10.12
CA ALA A 195 27.12 11.39 -11.20
C ALA A 195 26.85 12.39 -12.34
N GLY A 196 27.70 13.40 -12.46
CA GLY A 196 27.61 14.36 -13.55
C GLY A 196 28.16 13.69 -14.80
N HIS A 197 27.45 13.81 -15.91
CA HIS A 197 27.80 13.23 -17.21
C HIS A 197 29.21 13.54 -17.73
N LYS A 198 30.03 14.32 -17.03
CA LYS A 198 31.31 14.81 -17.52
C LYS A 198 32.55 14.11 -16.98
N ASP A 199 32.46 13.37 -15.88
CA ASP A 199 33.64 12.76 -15.23
C ASP A 199 33.47 11.27 -14.95
N LYS A 200 33.07 10.48 -15.96
CA LYS A 200 32.94 9.00 -15.84
C LYS A 200 34.25 8.29 -15.40
N ALA A 201 35.39 8.94 -15.55
CA ALA A 201 36.69 8.39 -15.17
C ALA A 201 36.91 8.34 -13.64
N LEU A 202 36.29 9.25 -12.88
CA LEU A 202 36.41 9.32 -11.41
C LEU A 202 35.37 8.45 -10.69
N GLU A 203 34.38 7.89 -11.37
CA GLU A 203 33.25 7.19 -10.79
C GLU A 203 33.35 5.67 -10.83
N TYR A 204 34.51 5.12 -11.22
CA TYR A 204 34.71 3.67 -11.34
C TYR A 204 33.62 2.97 -12.17
N GLY A 205 33.07 3.67 -13.16
CA GLY A 205 32.01 3.15 -14.04
C GLY A 205 30.65 2.99 -13.36
N LYS A 206 30.39 3.68 -12.25
CA LYS A 206 29.08 3.70 -11.57
C LYS A 206 28.33 4.99 -11.89
N ASP A 207 27.00 4.86 -12.10
CA ASP A 207 26.16 5.99 -12.45
C ASP A 207 25.69 6.76 -11.21
N VAL A 208 25.54 6.07 -10.08
CA VAL A 208 25.10 6.67 -8.81
C VAL A 208 25.82 6.02 -7.63
N TRP A 209 26.27 6.83 -6.68
CA TRP A 209 26.71 6.39 -5.38
C TRP A 209 25.68 6.72 -4.31
N MET A 210 25.34 5.73 -3.49
CA MET A 210 24.36 5.86 -2.41
C MET A 210 24.94 5.30 -1.11
N ARG A 211 24.44 5.80 0.01
CA ARG A 211 24.72 5.27 1.34
C ARG A 211 23.43 4.79 2.01
N TYR A 212 23.55 3.75 2.80
CA TYR A 212 22.49 3.25 3.65
C TYR A 212 23.03 3.11 5.09
N THR A 213 22.26 3.60 6.08
CA THR A 213 22.63 3.49 7.48
C THR A 213 21.90 2.29 8.08
N LEU A 214 22.66 1.30 8.55
CA LEU A 214 22.11 0.15 9.25
C LEU A 214 21.55 0.56 10.64
N PRO A 215 20.63 -0.22 11.23
CA PRO A 215 20.15 -0.01 12.61
C PRO A 215 21.27 0.05 13.65
N THR A 216 22.41 -0.60 13.38
CA THR A 216 23.65 -0.58 14.17
C THR A 216 24.49 0.69 13.99
N GLN A 217 23.97 1.69 13.27
CA GLN A 217 24.63 2.94 12.89
C GLN A 217 25.86 2.79 11.94
N HIS A 218 26.14 1.60 11.45
CA HIS A 218 27.15 1.42 10.41
C HIS A 218 26.60 1.90 9.06
N MET A 219 27.47 2.56 8.29
CA MET A 219 27.12 3.03 6.94
C MET A 219 27.63 2.04 5.89
N LEU A 220 26.72 1.67 4.99
CA LEU A 220 27.06 0.92 3.78
C LEU A 220 27.03 1.84 2.57
N TYR A 221 27.94 1.61 1.64
CA TYR A 221 28.06 2.37 0.40
C TYR A 221 27.77 1.47 -0.78
N PHE A 222 26.93 1.95 -1.68
CA PHE A 222 26.47 1.22 -2.87
C PHE A 222 26.80 2.01 -4.12
N GLY A 223 27.58 1.40 -5.02
CA GLY A 223 27.77 1.90 -6.39
C GLY A 223 26.77 1.21 -7.31
N ILE A 224 25.90 1.98 -7.94
CA ILE A 224 24.84 1.50 -8.83
C ILE A 224 25.25 1.82 -10.26
N GLN A 225 25.10 0.85 -11.14
CA GLN A 225 25.26 1.01 -12.57
C GLN A 225 23.97 0.55 -13.26
N ALA A 226 23.34 1.45 -14.00
CA ALA A 226 22.19 1.16 -14.83
C ALA A 226 22.67 0.82 -16.26
N LYS A 227 22.06 -0.16 -16.88
CA LYS A 227 22.30 -0.52 -18.29
C LYS A 227 21.01 -0.85 -18.98
N ARG A 228 20.82 -0.31 -20.16
CA ARG A 228 19.72 -0.69 -21.02
C ARG A 228 20.04 -1.97 -21.77
N GLY A 229 19.08 -2.90 -21.83
CA GLY A 229 19.17 -4.14 -22.60
C GLY A 229 19.27 -5.40 -21.74
N LYS A 230 19.44 -6.55 -22.40
CA LYS A 230 19.58 -7.83 -21.70
C LYS A 230 20.97 -7.96 -21.13
N ILE A 231 21.05 -8.20 -19.84
CA ILE A 231 22.30 -8.53 -19.16
C ILE A 231 22.37 -10.05 -19.04
N ASP A 232 23.36 -10.65 -19.69
CA ASP A 232 23.69 -12.07 -19.53
C ASP A 232 24.79 -12.27 -18.45
N ALA A 233 25.09 -13.52 -18.12
CA ALA A 233 26.11 -13.85 -17.12
C ALA A 233 27.50 -13.29 -17.48
N SER A 234 27.82 -13.14 -18.76
CA SER A 234 29.10 -12.56 -19.22
C SER A 234 29.15 -11.04 -19.04
N GLY A 235 28.00 -10.36 -19.09
CA GLY A 235 27.88 -8.93 -18.82
C GLY A 235 28.10 -8.58 -17.36
N VAL A 236 27.67 -9.47 -16.44
CA VAL A 236 27.87 -9.29 -14.99
C VAL A 236 29.34 -9.46 -14.60
N THR A 237 30.03 -10.44 -15.16
CA THR A 237 31.45 -10.71 -14.86
C THR A 237 32.40 -9.63 -15.40
N ARG A 238 32.11 -9.02 -16.55
CA ARG A 238 32.93 -7.91 -17.09
C ARG A 238 32.91 -6.66 -16.24
N SER A 239 31.82 -6.38 -15.52
CA SER A 239 31.74 -5.24 -14.60
C SER A 239 32.41 -5.49 -13.25
N GLY A 240 32.67 -6.76 -12.87
CA GLY A 240 33.31 -7.14 -11.60
C GLY A 240 34.84 -7.17 -11.68
N ASN A 241 35.43 -7.46 -12.84
CA ASN A 241 36.89 -7.65 -13.00
C ASN A 241 37.68 -6.37 -13.20
N ALA A 242 37.08 -5.19 -13.17
CA ALA A 242 37.84 -3.93 -13.26
C ALA A 242 38.56 -3.53 -11.95
N ASN A 243 38.40 -4.28 -10.85
CA ASN A 243 38.88 -3.88 -9.51
C ASN A 243 39.98 -4.75 -8.92
N GLU A 244 40.60 -5.68 -9.69
CA GLU A 244 41.67 -6.55 -9.14
C GLU A 244 43.11 -6.22 -9.60
N ALA A 245 43.38 -5.03 -9.98
CA ALA A 245 44.76 -4.66 -10.32
C ALA A 245 45.15 -3.26 -9.83
N GLU A 246 45.30 -3.11 -8.53
CA GLU A 246 46.27 -2.15 -7.96
C GLU A 246 46.70 -2.63 -6.57
N SER A 247 47.72 -3.50 -6.56
CA SER A 247 48.54 -3.75 -5.39
C SER A 247 49.35 -2.48 -5.10
N VAL A 248 49.11 -1.89 -3.94
CA VAL A 248 49.89 -0.79 -3.38
C VAL A 248 51.31 -1.28 -3.16
N PRO A 249 52.38 -0.63 -3.71
CA PRO A 249 53.71 -0.90 -3.32
C PRO A 249 53.98 -0.28 -1.95
N HIS A 250 54.41 -1.13 -1.02
CA HIS A 250 54.99 -0.67 0.23
C HIS A 250 56.34 0.01 -0.06
N GLY A 251 56.44 1.27 0.35
CA GLY A 251 57.65 2.05 0.49
C GLY A 251 57.55 2.91 1.73
#